data_904d926abddd799096ad74dfe1272d6a
#
_entry.id   904d926abddd799096ad74dfe1272d6a
#
_cell.length_a   1.000
_cell.length_b   1.000
_cell.length_c   1.000
_cell.angle_alpha   90.00
_cell.angle_beta   90.00
_cell.angle_gamma   90.00
#
_symmetry.space_group_name_H-M   'P 1'
#
loop_
_entity.id
_entity.type
_entity.pdbx_description
1 polymer ?
#
loop_
_entity_poly.entity_id
_entity_poly.type
_entity_poly.pdbx_seq_one_letter_code
_entity_poly.pdbx_strand_id
1 'polypeptide(L)'
;MRIRLTLYLLILLPSVSFAQAPDNSYGMYSTFLDSLRFHKGEKTVFVVRKTIDFGRIYYQSDLPDMVASYRACLKSDPDKDCHYLDFAYKGMRPIITKDTLWLGLIERLSKKMKRSFPIKNKFSPELKVRIIGKHDYLKYFGKKKERYTDWDKFYQDYTSNAVLVDLSEVVSDGQRAVFYFGERCGGLCGAGGLILFYNDNGTWKYLREIGMWIS
;
A
#
# COMPACT_ATOMS: atom_id res chain seq x y z
N MET A 1 65.54 -21.59 -8.89
CA MET A 1 64.12 -21.95 -9.05
C MET A 1 63.29 -21.00 -8.17
N ARG A 2 62.67 -19.98 -8.76
CA ARG A 2 61.91 -18.96 -8.00
C ARG A 2 60.43 -19.27 -8.14
N ILE A 3 59.79 -19.72 -7.05
CA ILE A 3 58.37 -19.99 -6.98
C ILE A 3 57.65 -18.62 -6.79
N ARG A 4 56.91 -18.19 -7.84
CA ARG A 4 56.01 -17.02 -7.71
C ARG A 4 54.69 -17.47 -7.08
N LEU A 5 54.49 -17.06 -5.88
CA LEU A 5 53.24 -17.22 -5.17
C LEU A 5 52.24 -16.15 -5.70
N THR A 6 51.30 -16.54 -6.53
CA THR A 6 50.22 -15.66 -7.00
C THR A 6 49.11 -15.68 -5.98
N LEU A 7 48.99 -14.62 -5.22
CA LEU A 7 47.94 -14.40 -4.24
C LEU A 7 46.62 -14.05 -4.95
N TYR A 8 45.68 -14.99 -5.04
CA TYR A 8 44.32 -14.73 -5.51
C TYR A 8 43.54 -14.03 -4.38
N LEU A 9 43.37 -12.71 -4.54
CA LEU A 9 42.50 -11.92 -3.68
C LEU A 9 41.02 -12.19 -4.10
N LEU A 10 40.35 -13.11 -3.40
CA LEU A 10 38.92 -13.34 -3.55
C LEU A 10 38.18 -12.12 -2.97
N ILE A 11 37.79 -11.19 -3.84
CA ILE A 11 36.91 -10.08 -3.50
C ILE A 11 35.51 -10.66 -3.27
N LEU A 12 35.17 -10.93 -2.01
CA LEU A 12 33.80 -11.16 -1.56
C LEU A 12 33.02 -9.85 -1.72
N LEU A 13 32.43 -9.64 -2.90
CA LEU A 13 31.43 -8.60 -3.08
C LEU A 13 30.24 -8.95 -2.20
N PRO A 14 29.86 -8.09 -1.25
CA PRO A 14 28.60 -8.29 -0.54
C PRO A 14 27.47 -8.28 -1.58
N SER A 15 26.80 -9.41 -1.76
CA SER A 15 25.59 -9.49 -2.52
C SER A 15 24.58 -8.55 -1.85
N VAL A 16 24.41 -7.37 -2.44
CA VAL A 16 23.33 -6.45 -2.07
C VAL A 16 22.04 -7.18 -2.44
N SER A 17 21.49 -7.91 -1.49
CA SER A 17 20.14 -8.44 -1.59
C SER A 17 19.21 -7.25 -1.74
N PHE A 18 18.86 -6.92 -2.99
CA PHE A 18 17.68 -6.11 -3.23
C PHE A 18 16.54 -6.80 -2.50
N ALA A 19 16.01 -6.15 -1.48
CA ALA A 19 14.88 -6.66 -0.73
C ALA A 19 13.72 -6.84 -1.73
N GLN A 20 13.58 -8.06 -2.23
CA GLN A 20 12.38 -8.44 -2.96
C GLN A 20 11.21 -8.28 -1.99
N ALA A 21 10.11 -7.71 -2.50
CA ALA A 21 8.86 -7.75 -1.74
C ALA A 21 8.64 -9.20 -1.28
N PRO A 22 8.26 -9.43 -0.01
CA PRO A 22 8.09 -10.78 0.51
C PRO A 22 7.21 -11.57 -0.45
N ASP A 23 7.56 -12.84 -0.73
CA ASP A 23 6.85 -13.70 -1.71
C ASP A 23 5.32 -13.74 -1.48
N ASN A 24 4.88 -13.41 -0.27
CA ASN A 24 3.48 -13.34 0.14
C ASN A 24 2.76 -12.00 -0.11
N SER A 25 3.40 -10.98 -0.70
CA SER A 25 2.74 -9.68 -0.95
C SER A 25 1.47 -9.82 -1.78
N TYR A 26 1.49 -10.68 -2.78
CA TYR A 26 0.32 -10.92 -3.64
C TYR A 26 -0.79 -11.70 -2.94
N GLY A 27 -0.47 -12.56 -1.98
CA GLY A 27 -1.44 -13.18 -1.09
C GLY A 27 -2.18 -12.13 -0.25
N MET A 28 -1.43 -11.18 0.34
CA MET A 28 -2.02 -10.09 1.13
C MET A 28 -2.90 -9.18 0.27
N TYR A 29 -2.43 -8.78 -0.92
CA TYR A 29 -3.25 -8.00 -1.86
C TYR A 29 -4.51 -8.75 -2.26
N SER A 30 -4.42 -10.05 -2.54
CA SER A 30 -5.57 -10.87 -2.93
C SER A 30 -6.59 -10.96 -1.80
N THR A 31 -6.14 -11.20 -0.56
CA THR A 31 -7.02 -11.21 0.63
C THR A 31 -7.74 -9.87 0.80
N PHE A 32 -7.03 -8.76 0.65
CA PHE A 32 -7.62 -7.43 0.73
C PHE A 32 -8.64 -7.19 -0.40
N LEU A 33 -8.27 -7.47 -1.65
CA LEU A 33 -9.14 -7.27 -2.80
C LEU A 33 -10.40 -8.15 -2.76
N ASP A 34 -10.28 -9.34 -2.19
CA ASP A 34 -11.43 -10.21 -1.94
C ASP A 34 -12.39 -9.60 -0.92
N SER A 35 -11.87 -8.97 0.14
CA SER A 35 -12.69 -8.25 1.12
C SER A 35 -13.45 -7.07 0.50
N LEU A 36 -12.86 -6.33 -0.43
CA LEU A 36 -13.54 -5.26 -1.18
C LEU A 36 -14.70 -5.80 -2.04
N ARG A 37 -14.54 -7.00 -2.58
CA ARG A 37 -15.57 -7.68 -3.37
C ARG A 37 -16.81 -8.00 -2.55
N PHE A 38 -16.66 -8.52 -1.32
CA PHE A 38 -17.78 -8.83 -0.43
C PHE A 38 -18.59 -7.60 -0.03
N HIS A 39 -17.92 -6.48 0.22
CA HIS A 39 -18.59 -5.26 0.65
C HIS A 39 -19.33 -4.51 -0.46
N LYS A 40 -18.96 -4.71 -1.73
CA LYS A 40 -19.41 -3.89 -2.87
C LYS A 40 -20.06 -4.67 -4.01
N GLY A 41 -20.34 -5.96 -3.82
CA GLY A 41 -20.85 -6.84 -4.86
C GLY A 41 -19.75 -7.32 -5.83
N GLU A 42 -20.13 -8.08 -6.87
CA GLU A 42 -19.17 -8.58 -7.87
C GLU A 42 -18.61 -7.44 -8.72
N LYS A 43 -17.51 -6.84 -8.29
CA LYS A 43 -16.82 -5.78 -9.02
C LYS A 43 -15.62 -6.31 -9.79
N THR A 44 -15.39 -5.76 -10.98
CA THR A 44 -14.11 -5.94 -11.67
C THR A 44 -13.11 -4.94 -11.09
N VAL A 45 -12.04 -5.45 -10.49
CA VAL A 45 -11.00 -4.63 -9.89
C VAL A 45 -9.92 -4.32 -10.93
N PHE A 46 -9.67 -3.04 -11.18
CA PHE A 46 -8.57 -2.57 -12.01
C PHE A 46 -7.44 -2.10 -11.12
N VAL A 47 -6.32 -2.83 -11.11
CA VAL A 47 -5.14 -2.44 -10.35
C VAL A 47 -4.18 -1.66 -11.25
N VAL A 48 -3.78 -0.48 -10.81
CA VAL A 48 -2.84 0.36 -11.56
C VAL A 48 -1.45 -0.28 -11.56
N ARG A 49 -0.90 -0.52 -12.75
CA ARG A 49 0.38 -1.26 -12.97
C ARG A 49 1.58 -0.65 -12.27
N LYS A 50 1.64 0.66 -12.21
CA LYS A 50 2.64 1.37 -11.42
C LYS A 50 1.91 2.13 -10.37
N THR A 51 2.29 1.89 -9.13
CA THR A 51 1.89 2.77 -8.06
C THR A 51 2.14 4.19 -8.54
N ILE A 52 1.10 4.99 -8.58
CA ILE A 52 1.23 6.38 -8.97
C ILE A 52 2.25 6.98 -8.02
N ASP A 53 3.12 7.83 -8.57
CA ASP A 53 3.98 8.66 -7.74
C ASP A 53 3.08 9.49 -6.83
N PHE A 54 2.83 8.96 -5.64
CA PHE A 54 1.95 9.53 -4.63
C PHE A 54 2.44 10.91 -4.15
N GLY A 55 3.62 11.37 -4.59
CA GLY A 55 4.09 12.75 -4.38
C GLY A 55 3.12 13.82 -4.91
N ARG A 56 2.07 13.43 -5.59
CA ARG A 56 1.01 14.32 -6.10
C ARG A 56 -0.36 14.11 -5.45
N ILE A 57 -0.54 13.10 -4.62
CA ILE A 57 -1.80 12.86 -3.92
C ILE A 57 -1.70 13.52 -2.55
N TYR A 58 -2.67 14.35 -2.22
CA TYR A 58 -2.76 15.24 -1.06
C TYR A 58 -2.47 14.59 0.32
N TYR A 59 -2.37 13.26 0.41
CA TYR A 59 -2.34 12.50 1.66
C TYR A 59 -0.99 11.86 2.01
N GLN A 60 0.04 12.03 1.19
CA GLN A 60 1.39 11.51 1.52
C GLN A 60 2.10 12.31 2.61
N SER A 61 1.78 13.58 2.74
CA SER A 61 2.27 14.40 3.86
C SER A 61 1.81 13.83 5.21
N ASP A 62 0.67 13.16 5.24
CA ASP A 62 -0.02 12.79 6.47
C ASP A 62 0.61 11.59 7.19
N LEU A 63 1.23 10.63 6.47
CA LEU A 63 1.82 9.45 7.11
C LEU A 63 3.00 9.78 8.05
N PRO A 64 3.99 10.59 7.65
CA PRO A 64 5.04 11.03 8.56
C PRO A 64 4.50 11.83 9.74
N ASP A 65 3.55 12.73 9.50
CA ASP A 65 2.93 13.57 10.52
C ASP A 65 2.09 12.74 11.48
N MET A 66 1.34 11.77 10.97
CA MET A 66 0.63 10.77 11.78
C MET A 66 1.58 10.02 12.71
N VAL A 67 2.69 9.49 12.18
CA VAL A 67 3.69 8.76 12.99
C VAL A 67 4.30 9.66 14.05
N ALA A 68 4.65 10.90 13.70
CA ALA A 68 5.21 11.87 14.64
C ALA A 68 4.22 12.21 15.75
N SER A 69 2.96 12.45 15.41
CA SER A 69 1.89 12.76 16.35
C SER A 69 1.62 11.61 17.32
N TYR A 70 1.55 10.37 16.83
CA TYR A 70 1.40 9.20 17.72
C TYR A 70 2.62 9.00 18.62
N ARG A 71 3.84 9.20 18.12
CA ARG A 71 5.06 9.12 18.96
C ARG A 71 5.08 10.18 20.04
N ALA A 72 4.57 11.37 19.76
CA ALA A 72 4.48 12.45 20.74
C ALA A 72 3.45 12.13 21.83
N CYS A 73 2.23 11.77 21.45
CA CYS A 73 1.17 11.48 22.39
C CYS A 73 1.46 10.24 23.26
N LEU A 74 2.11 9.20 22.71
CA LEU A 74 2.49 8.02 23.49
C LEU A 74 3.56 8.30 24.58
N LYS A 75 4.30 9.41 24.46
CA LYS A 75 5.30 9.84 25.46
C LYS A 75 4.70 10.62 26.61
N SER A 76 3.54 11.23 26.42
CA SER A 76 2.85 12.05 27.41
C SER A 76 1.76 11.24 28.14
N ASP A 77 0.51 11.42 27.82
CA ASP A 77 -0.61 10.65 28.35
C ASP A 77 -1.38 10.01 27.20
N PRO A 78 -1.15 8.70 26.91
CA PRO A 78 -1.79 8.03 25.77
C PRO A 78 -3.31 8.11 25.78
N ASP A 79 -3.92 8.14 26.94
CA ASP A 79 -5.39 8.14 27.06
C ASP A 79 -6.01 9.51 26.81
N LYS A 80 -5.30 10.57 27.11
CA LYS A 80 -5.77 11.95 26.87
C LYS A 80 -5.25 12.49 25.54
N ASP A 81 -3.95 12.40 25.34
CA ASP A 81 -3.28 13.15 24.27
C ASP A 81 -3.39 12.48 22.89
N CYS A 82 -3.65 11.15 22.85
CA CYS A 82 -3.89 10.45 21.58
C CYS A 82 -5.34 10.49 21.11
N HIS A 83 -6.27 10.95 21.93
CA HIS A 83 -7.72 10.87 21.64
C HIS A 83 -8.11 11.60 20.34
N TYR A 84 -7.51 12.75 20.06
CA TYR A 84 -7.80 13.50 18.83
C TYR A 84 -7.36 12.77 17.57
N LEU A 85 -6.34 11.91 17.66
CA LEU A 85 -5.86 11.10 16.50
C LEU A 85 -6.84 9.97 16.16
N ASP A 86 -7.66 9.54 17.10
CA ASP A 86 -8.69 8.53 16.86
C ASP A 86 -9.76 9.02 15.88
N PHE A 87 -10.02 10.32 15.86
CA PHE A 87 -10.93 10.92 14.89
C PHE A 87 -10.36 10.93 13.48
N ALA A 88 -9.05 11.26 13.34
CA ALA A 88 -8.37 11.31 12.06
C ALA A 88 -7.99 9.92 11.51
N TYR A 89 -7.62 8.98 12.41
CA TYR A 89 -7.08 7.66 12.05
C TYR A 89 -7.78 6.55 12.83
N LYS A 90 -9.07 6.40 12.56
CA LYS A 90 -9.96 5.52 13.31
C LYS A 90 -9.44 4.09 13.43
N GLY A 91 -9.23 3.65 14.67
CA GLY A 91 -8.80 2.28 14.98
C GLY A 91 -7.30 2.06 15.01
N MET A 92 -6.47 3.09 14.78
CA MET A 92 -5.01 2.97 14.86
C MET A 92 -4.51 2.91 16.32
N ARG A 93 -5.08 3.72 17.23
CA ARG A 93 -4.66 3.80 18.64
C ARG A 93 -4.62 2.44 19.35
N PRO A 94 -5.67 1.59 19.35
CA PRO A 94 -5.63 0.31 20.04
C PRO A 94 -4.58 -0.67 19.49
N ILE A 95 -4.09 -0.41 18.28
CA ILE A 95 -3.02 -1.20 17.66
C ILE A 95 -1.66 -0.74 18.17
N ILE A 96 -1.38 0.58 18.08
CA ILE A 96 -0.07 1.13 18.43
C ILE A 96 0.18 1.18 19.94
N THR A 97 -0.86 1.28 20.77
CA THR A 97 -0.72 1.21 22.23
C THR A 97 -0.32 -0.19 22.71
N LYS A 98 -0.74 -1.23 21.97
CA LYS A 98 -0.32 -2.61 22.23
C LYS A 98 1.06 -2.92 21.64
N ASP A 99 1.41 -2.29 20.51
CA ASP A 99 2.61 -2.60 19.76
C ASP A 99 3.09 -1.40 18.94
N THR A 100 4.02 -0.65 19.52
CA THR A 100 4.59 0.56 18.90
C THR A 100 5.44 0.30 17.66
N LEU A 101 5.82 -0.96 17.37
CA LEU A 101 6.62 -1.31 16.19
C LEU A 101 5.88 -1.05 14.88
N TRP A 102 4.54 -0.98 14.92
CA TRP A 102 3.73 -0.55 13.77
C TRP A 102 4.11 0.83 13.25
N LEU A 103 4.44 1.76 14.14
CA LEU A 103 4.86 3.11 13.73
C LEU A 103 6.14 3.09 12.89
N GLY A 104 7.09 2.21 13.24
CA GLY A 104 8.32 2.03 12.45
C GLY A 104 8.06 1.44 11.07
N LEU A 105 7.09 0.52 10.95
CA LEU A 105 6.67 -0.04 9.67
C LEU A 105 6.01 1.01 8.78
N ILE A 106 5.10 1.81 9.33
CA ILE A 106 4.40 2.87 8.61
C ILE A 106 5.39 3.96 8.14
N GLU A 107 6.37 4.31 8.98
CA GLU A 107 7.43 5.24 8.58
C GLU A 107 8.27 4.69 7.42
N ARG A 108 8.63 3.40 7.44
CA ARG A 108 9.31 2.76 6.31
C ARG A 108 8.43 2.74 5.05
N LEU A 109 7.14 2.49 5.20
CA LEU A 109 6.18 2.53 4.10
C LEU A 109 6.14 3.92 3.47
N SER A 110 6.02 4.99 4.26
CA SER A 110 5.98 6.37 3.76
C SER A 110 7.22 6.73 2.93
N LYS A 111 8.40 6.22 3.33
CA LYS A 111 9.65 6.40 2.57
C LYS A 111 9.63 5.63 1.24
N LYS A 112 9.09 4.41 1.23
CA LYS A 112 8.97 3.58 0.01
C LYS A 112 7.95 4.12 -0.98
N MET A 113 6.84 4.69 -0.49
CA MET A 113 5.80 5.28 -1.33
C MET A 113 6.27 6.48 -2.17
N LYS A 114 7.41 7.06 -1.88
CA LYS A 114 8.05 8.09 -2.72
C LYS A 114 8.57 7.53 -4.05
N ARG A 115 8.56 6.23 -4.24
CA ARG A 115 9.03 5.56 -5.46
C ARG A 115 7.92 4.74 -6.07
N SER A 116 7.82 4.79 -7.39
CA SER A 116 6.88 3.96 -8.13
C SER A 116 7.30 2.49 -8.06
N PHE A 117 6.35 1.62 -7.74
CA PHE A 117 6.54 0.17 -7.67
C PHE A 117 5.70 -0.53 -8.75
N PRO A 118 6.27 -1.47 -9.55
CA PRO A 118 5.54 -2.17 -10.58
C PRO A 118 4.71 -3.32 -9.99
N ILE A 119 3.40 -3.27 -10.18
CA ILE A 119 2.49 -4.36 -9.85
C ILE A 119 2.45 -5.36 -11.02
N LYS A 120 2.64 -6.65 -10.71
CA LYS A 120 2.53 -7.77 -11.66
C LYS A 120 1.18 -8.47 -11.50
N ASN A 121 0.70 -9.15 -12.53
CA ASN A 121 -0.52 -9.95 -12.42
C ASN A 121 -0.23 -11.32 -11.77
N LYS A 122 -0.10 -11.32 -10.44
CA LYS A 122 0.12 -12.50 -9.59
C LYS A 122 -0.96 -12.65 -8.52
N PHE A 123 -2.11 -12.03 -8.74
CA PHE A 123 -3.26 -12.13 -7.84
C PHE A 123 -3.89 -13.52 -7.92
N SER A 124 -4.68 -13.87 -6.89
CA SER A 124 -5.46 -15.10 -6.90
C SER A 124 -6.35 -15.17 -8.15
N PRO A 125 -6.39 -16.31 -8.86
CA PRO A 125 -7.14 -16.45 -10.11
C PRO A 125 -8.66 -16.30 -9.94
N GLU A 126 -9.19 -16.51 -8.73
CA GLU A 126 -10.61 -16.31 -8.42
C GLU A 126 -11.01 -14.83 -8.43
N LEU A 127 -10.05 -13.93 -8.30
CA LEU A 127 -10.28 -12.49 -8.35
C LEU A 127 -10.34 -12.01 -9.79
N LYS A 128 -11.40 -11.27 -10.15
CA LYS A 128 -11.51 -10.60 -11.46
C LYS A 128 -10.61 -9.34 -11.47
N VAL A 129 -9.28 -9.53 -11.36
CA VAL A 129 -8.30 -8.43 -11.37
C VAL A 129 -7.80 -8.18 -12.78
N ARG A 130 -7.79 -6.92 -13.20
CA ARG A 130 -7.15 -6.44 -14.44
C ARG A 130 -6.07 -5.41 -14.10
N ILE A 131 -4.91 -5.55 -14.72
CA ILE A 131 -3.83 -4.56 -14.57
C ILE A 131 -4.01 -3.47 -15.62
N ILE A 132 -4.23 -2.23 -15.17
CA ILE A 132 -4.31 -1.07 -16.07
C ILE A 132 -2.92 -0.41 -16.21
N GLY A 133 -2.45 -0.30 -17.44
CA GLY A 133 -1.18 0.35 -17.78
C GLY A 133 -1.30 1.88 -17.76
N LYS A 134 -0.14 2.58 -17.78
CA LYS A 134 -0.11 4.05 -17.81
C LYS A 134 -0.89 4.63 -18.99
N HIS A 135 -0.76 4.03 -20.18
CA HIS A 135 -1.42 4.51 -21.40
C HIS A 135 -2.93 4.46 -21.23
N ASP A 136 -3.47 3.30 -20.83
CA ASP A 136 -4.90 3.10 -20.65
C ASP A 136 -5.45 3.94 -19.49
N TYR A 137 -4.68 4.04 -18.40
CA TYR A 137 -5.03 4.92 -17.29
C TYR A 137 -5.18 6.39 -17.75
N LEU A 138 -4.21 6.90 -18.54
CA LEU A 138 -4.22 8.27 -19.01
C LEU A 138 -5.35 8.57 -20.03
N LYS A 139 -5.86 7.53 -20.71
CA LYS A 139 -7.02 7.66 -21.62
C LYS A 139 -8.25 8.22 -20.90
N TYR A 140 -8.47 7.82 -19.65
CA TYR A 140 -9.65 8.18 -18.85
C TYR A 140 -9.35 9.24 -17.78
N PHE A 141 -8.14 9.23 -17.22
CA PHE A 141 -7.83 9.97 -16.00
C PHE A 141 -6.64 10.94 -16.16
N GLY A 142 -6.11 11.12 -17.37
CA GLY A 142 -4.85 11.82 -17.62
C GLY A 142 -4.94 13.22 -18.23
N LYS A 143 -6.10 13.71 -18.60
CA LYS A 143 -6.23 15.03 -19.25
C LYS A 143 -6.08 16.15 -18.22
N LYS A 144 -4.95 16.86 -18.28
CA LYS A 144 -4.59 17.97 -17.37
C LYS A 144 -5.54 19.17 -17.40
N LYS A 145 -6.39 19.33 -18.42
CA LYS A 145 -7.20 20.54 -18.62
C LYS A 145 -8.67 20.42 -18.18
N GLU A 146 -9.17 19.21 -18.04
CA GLU A 146 -10.54 19.01 -17.61
C GLU A 146 -10.52 18.42 -16.20
N ARG A 147 -11.17 19.10 -15.25
CA ARG A 147 -11.32 18.65 -13.84
C ARG A 147 -12.13 17.37 -13.70
N TYR A 148 -12.61 16.79 -14.80
CA TYR A 148 -13.45 15.61 -14.80
C TYR A 148 -12.68 14.41 -15.34
N THR A 149 -12.51 13.46 -14.48
CA THR A 149 -12.14 12.09 -14.85
C THR A 149 -13.29 11.50 -15.66
N ASP A 150 -13.00 10.91 -16.81
CA ASP A 150 -14.02 10.34 -17.69
C ASP A 150 -14.47 8.94 -17.21
N TRP A 151 -15.12 8.93 -16.04
CA TRP A 151 -15.64 7.73 -15.44
C TRP A 151 -16.72 7.08 -16.29
N ASP A 152 -17.59 7.90 -16.94
CA ASP A 152 -18.65 7.39 -17.78
C ASP A 152 -18.10 6.58 -18.95
N LYS A 153 -17.04 7.10 -19.60
CA LYS A 153 -16.35 6.39 -20.66
C LYS A 153 -15.62 5.14 -20.15
N PHE A 154 -15.02 5.21 -18.97
CA PHE A 154 -14.37 4.06 -18.34
C PHE A 154 -15.38 2.94 -18.08
N TYR A 155 -16.57 3.28 -17.59
CA TYR A 155 -17.65 2.33 -17.36
C TYR A 155 -18.23 1.76 -18.66
N GLN A 156 -18.36 2.57 -19.70
CA GLN A 156 -18.80 2.09 -21.03
C GLN A 156 -17.80 1.12 -21.66
N ASP A 157 -16.50 1.43 -21.57
CA ASP A 157 -15.44 0.60 -22.17
C ASP A 157 -15.20 -0.72 -21.39
N TYR A 158 -15.54 -0.77 -20.10
CA TYR A 158 -15.27 -1.92 -19.25
C TYR A 158 -16.53 -2.48 -18.57
N THR A 159 -17.00 -1.86 -17.49
CA THR A 159 -18.21 -2.27 -16.76
C THR A 159 -18.60 -1.20 -15.73
N SER A 160 -19.90 -1.00 -15.52
CA SER A 160 -20.44 -0.07 -14.53
C SER A 160 -20.01 -0.38 -13.07
N ASN A 161 -19.54 -1.60 -12.84
CA ASN A 161 -19.08 -2.05 -11.52
C ASN A 161 -17.55 -2.03 -11.39
N ALA A 162 -16.84 -1.32 -12.27
CA ALA A 162 -15.38 -1.23 -12.20
C ALA A 162 -14.93 -0.38 -11.01
N VAL A 163 -13.88 -0.85 -10.33
CA VAL A 163 -13.17 -0.12 -9.27
C VAL A 163 -11.70 -0.01 -9.66
N LEU A 164 -11.17 1.18 -9.56
CA LEU A 164 -9.74 1.42 -9.77
C LEU A 164 -9.02 1.40 -8.43
N VAL A 165 -8.00 0.56 -8.30
CA VAL A 165 -7.24 0.37 -7.07
C VAL A 165 -5.77 0.69 -7.29
N ASP A 166 -5.23 1.53 -6.43
CA ASP A 166 -3.79 1.78 -6.28
C ASP A 166 -3.29 1.01 -5.06
N LEU A 167 -2.17 0.31 -5.19
CA LEU A 167 -1.52 -0.41 -4.11
C LEU A 167 -0.07 0.04 -3.97
N SER A 168 0.38 0.31 -2.75
CA SER A 168 1.81 0.51 -2.49
C SER A 168 2.56 -0.82 -2.39
N GLU A 169 3.89 -0.77 -2.34
CA GLU A 169 4.69 -1.92 -1.92
C GLU A 169 4.34 -2.33 -0.48
N VAL A 170 4.36 -3.64 -0.19
CA VAL A 170 4.22 -4.15 1.18
C VAL A 170 5.51 -3.92 1.95
N VAL A 171 5.41 -3.43 3.18
CA VAL A 171 6.51 -3.34 4.13
C VAL A 171 6.26 -4.32 5.26
N SER A 172 7.26 -5.14 5.58
CA SER A 172 7.16 -6.17 6.63
C SER A 172 8.41 -6.20 7.52
N ASP A 173 8.25 -6.71 8.74
CA ASP A 173 9.33 -7.09 9.67
C ASP A 173 9.35 -8.60 9.94
N GLY A 174 8.57 -9.38 9.19
CA GLY A 174 8.42 -10.83 9.36
C GLY A 174 7.26 -11.22 10.28
N GLN A 175 6.85 -10.36 11.23
CA GLN A 175 5.72 -10.59 12.12
C GLN A 175 4.52 -9.69 11.77
N ARG A 176 4.78 -8.52 11.20
CA ARG A 176 3.79 -7.51 10.80
C ARG A 176 4.04 -7.11 9.36
N ALA A 177 2.97 -6.76 8.66
CA ALA A 177 3.07 -6.19 7.33
C ALA A 177 2.03 -5.09 7.15
N VAL A 178 2.39 -4.07 6.39
CA VAL A 178 1.53 -2.94 6.07
C VAL A 178 1.74 -2.52 4.62
N PHE A 179 0.64 -2.14 3.96
CA PHE A 179 0.67 -1.44 2.70
C PHE A 179 -0.44 -0.38 2.67
N TYR A 180 -0.28 0.59 1.78
CA TYR A 180 -1.31 1.59 1.49
C TYR A 180 -2.15 1.15 0.30
N PHE A 181 -3.45 1.45 0.34
CA PHE A 181 -4.36 1.33 -0.78
C PHE A 181 -5.10 2.65 -1.02
N GLY A 182 -5.51 2.85 -2.26
CA GLY A 182 -6.50 3.83 -2.63
C GLY A 182 -7.48 3.19 -3.59
N GLU A 183 -8.78 3.34 -3.36
CA GLU A 183 -9.81 2.88 -4.28
C GLU A 183 -10.62 4.06 -4.80
N ARG A 184 -11.06 3.95 -6.06
CA ARG A 184 -11.89 4.96 -6.71
C ARG A 184 -12.94 4.26 -7.56
N CYS A 185 -14.19 4.72 -7.45
CA CYS A 185 -15.34 4.16 -8.14
C CYS A 185 -16.27 5.24 -8.69
N GLY A 186 -15.73 6.40 -9.09
CA GLY A 186 -16.48 7.54 -9.61
C GLY A 186 -15.86 8.87 -9.23
N GLY A 187 -16.51 9.96 -9.56
CA GLY A 187 -16.01 11.32 -9.30
C GLY A 187 -15.96 11.67 -7.82
N LEU A 188 -16.94 11.20 -7.05
CA LEU A 188 -17.07 11.41 -5.60
C LEU A 188 -17.19 10.07 -4.86
N CYS A 189 -16.53 9.06 -5.34
CA CYS A 189 -16.54 7.71 -4.77
C CYS A 189 -15.11 7.23 -4.65
N GLY A 190 -14.56 7.31 -3.46
CA GLY A 190 -13.23 6.81 -3.19
C GLY A 190 -12.93 6.73 -1.71
N ALA A 191 -12.00 5.86 -1.37
CA ALA A 191 -11.46 5.70 -0.04
C ALA A 191 -10.01 5.27 -0.12
N GLY A 192 -9.26 5.49 0.95
CA GLY A 192 -7.90 4.99 1.03
C GLY A 192 -7.37 4.99 2.44
N GLY A 193 -6.33 4.17 2.62
CA GLY A 193 -5.78 3.97 3.94
C GLY A 193 -4.70 2.91 4.00
N LEU A 194 -4.44 2.44 5.19
CA LEU A 194 -3.47 1.39 5.48
C LEU A 194 -4.16 0.06 5.71
N ILE A 195 -3.59 -0.99 5.15
CA ILE A 195 -3.99 -2.37 5.41
C ILE A 195 -2.89 -3.05 6.22
N LEU A 196 -3.28 -3.59 7.36
CA LEU A 196 -2.40 -4.23 8.32
C LEU A 196 -2.62 -5.75 8.31
N PHE A 197 -1.51 -6.48 8.32
CA PHE A 197 -1.47 -7.94 8.44
C PHE A 197 -0.52 -8.34 9.55
N TYR A 198 -0.80 -9.45 10.20
CA TYR A 198 0.12 -10.11 11.13
C TYR A 198 0.43 -11.54 10.66
N ASN A 199 1.61 -12.01 11.02
CA ASN A 199 2.05 -13.38 10.73
C ASN A 199 1.69 -14.28 11.91
N ASP A 200 0.84 -15.25 11.66
CA ASP A 200 0.48 -16.31 12.60
C ASP A 200 1.10 -17.62 12.12
N ASN A 201 2.24 -17.98 12.72
CA ASN A 201 2.97 -19.22 12.43
C ASN A 201 3.24 -19.43 10.92
N GLY A 202 3.72 -18.41 10.23
CA GLY A 202 4.04 -18.44 8.80
C GLY A 202 2.87 -18.09 7.88
N THR A 203 1.66 -17.92 8.44
CA THR A 203 0.46 -17.53 7.67
C THR A 203 0.11 -16.07 7.94
N TRP A 204 0.05 -15.28 6.86
CA TRP A 204 -0.36 -13.88 6.94
C TRP A 204 -1.87 -13.77 7.10
N LYS A 205 -2.31 -13.13 8.18
CA LYS A 205 -3.72 -12.88 8.47
C LYS A 205 -4.03 -11.39 8.45
N TYR A 206 -5.13 -11.04 7.83
CA TYR A 206 -5.66 -9.68 7.86
C TYR A 206 -5.95 -9.26 9.30
N LEU A 207 -5.41 -8.13 9.70
CA LEU A 207 -5.65 -7.56 11.02
C LEU A 207 -6.71 -6.49 10.96
N ARG A 208 -6.51 -5.46 10.13
CA ARG A 208 -7.39 -4.29 10.07
C ARG A 208 -7.07 -3.37 8.89
N GLU A 209 -8.08 -2.62 8.50
CA GLU A 209 -7.98 -1.40 7.70
C GLU A 209 -7.98 -0.17 8.60
N ILE A 210 -7.10 0.79 8.32
CA ILE A 210 -7.05 2.12 8.91
C ILE A 210 -7.41 3.11 7.82
N GLY A 211 -8.66 3.59 7.82
CA GLY A 211 -9.09 4.60 6.86
C GLY A 211 -8.36 5.92 7.09
N MET A 212 -7.91 6.53 6.00
CA MET A 212 -7.21 7.82 6.02
C MET A 212 -8.00 8.91 5.31
N TRP A 213 -8.78 8.55 4.30
CA TRP A 213 -9.61 9.48 3.55
C TRP A 213 -10.81 8.80 2.88
N ILE A 214 -11.85 9.58 2.67
CA ILE A 214 -13.05 9.22 1.91
C ILE A 214 -13.39 10.43 1.04
N SER A 215 -13.81 10.22 -0.20
CA SER A 215 -14.29 11.26 -1.13
C SER A 215 -15.72 10.99 -1.59
#